data_cde216137a98ca2a243c4d2f279e0051
#
_entry.id   cde216137a98ca2a243c4d2f279e0051
#
_cell.length_a   1.000
_cell.length_b   1.000
_cell.length_c   1.000
_cell.angle_alpha   90.00
_cell.angle_beta   90.00
_cell.angle_gamma   90.00
#
_symmetry.space_group_name_H-M   'P 1'
#
loop_
_entity.id
_entity.type
_entity.pdbx_description
1 polymer ?
#
loop_
_entity_poly.entity_id
_entity_poly.type
_entity_poly.pdbx_seq_one_letter_code
_entity_poly.pdbx_strand_id
1 'polypeptide(L)'
;MMRLYDRQHRFYCGIDLHARSMHVCVLDASGCVVLDKGLPCNFDSLLQALAPFRDDVGVGVECMFGWYWLADRCAQHQIPFAVGHALYMRLIHGAKAKNDTIDAHKIAHLLKGGNFPLAYAYPKGMRETRDLLRRRMYLVHKRAELITHLEILNAQNNLPPFGKKLAYAANRAELNIPQRFSDPSVQLSATLDLALIDKLDELIAQVELYLTRTAKVDDVQTYHRLRTIPGVGPILALVLLYEMHQVDRFERVGQFLSYARLVRCAHESAGKRVGAGGKKIGNAHLRWAFAEAVCLFLRGSERARHWKQKQEKKHGPAKVLGILAARLARAVYRLLRKREAFDEDRFWHGPATASPAAAQPGKPVATRPARARQQPAAR
;
A
#
# COMPACT_ATOMS: atom_id res chain seq x y z
N MET A 1 -10.59 8.13 0.01
CA MET A 1 -10.87 9.39 -0.68
C MET A 1 -9.53 10.03 -1.01
N MET A 2 -9.40 10.65 -2.16
CA MET A 2 -8.22 11.44 -2.52
C MET A 2 -8.17 12.67 -1.62
N ARG A 3 -7.03 12.92 -0.96
CA ARG A 3 -6.80 14.16 -0.21
C ARG A 3 -6.18 15.17 -1.15
N LEU A 4 -6.65 16.39 -1.10
CA LEU A 4 -6.12 17.50 -1.87
C LEU A 4 -5.35 18.45 -0.95
N TYR A 5 -4.42 19.20 -1.51
CA TYR A 5 -3.74 20.27 -0.81
C TYR A 5 -4.68 21.47 -0.72
N ASP A 6 -4.96 21.93 0.49
CA ASP A 6 -5.97 22.97 0.78
C ASP A 6 -5.40 24.23 1.44
N ARG A 7 -4.07 24.26 1.68
CA ARG A 7 -3.44 25.47 2.26
C ARG A 7 -3.31 26.57 1.22
N GLN A 8 -3.60 27.78 1.64
CA GLN A 8 -3.42 29.00 0.83
C GLN A 8 -2.07 29.62 1.12
N HIS A 9 -1.39 30.13 0.08
CA HIS A 9 -0.10 30.79 0.12
C HIS A 9 -0.08 32.00 -0.80
N ARG A 10 0.85 32.92 -0.55
CA ARG A 10 1.12 34.01 -1.49
C ARG A 10 1.81 33.51 -2.75
N PHE A 11 2.63 32.46 -2.61
CA PHE A 11 3.39 31.85 -3.71
C PHE A 11 3.26 30.33 -3.71
N TYR A 12 3.24 29.74 -4.89
CA TYR A 12 3.10 28.31 -5.11
C TYR A 12 4.23 27.79 -5.99
N CYS A 13 5.12 27.01 -5.43
CA CYS A 13 6.29 26.48 -6.11
C CYS A 13 6.05 25.03 -6.54
N GLY A 14 6.03 24.76 -7.83
CA GLY A 14 6.07 23.42 -8.40
C GLY A 14 7.48 23.04 -8.81
N ILE A 15 7.89 21.83 -8.46
CA ILE A 15 9.23 21.32 -8.79
C ILE A 15 9.08 19.99 -9.55
N ASP A 16 9.60 19.94 -10.76
CA ASP A 16 9.91 18.69 -11.44
C ASP A 16 11.33 18.27 -11.07
N LEU A 17 11.43 17.20 -10.26
CA LEU A 17 12.65 16.80 -9.58
C LEU A 17 13.30 15.59 -10.27
N HIS A 18 14.51 15.78 -10.79
CA HIS A 18 15.36 14.74 -11.35
C HIS A 18 16.61 14.47 -10.49
N ALA A 19 17.40 13.46 -10.86
CA ALA A 19 18.56 13.05 -10.07
C ALA A 19 19.69 14.09 -10.07
N ARG A 20 19.86 14.88 -11.15
CA ARG A 20 20.94 15.85 -11.34
C ARG A 20 20.47 17.29 -11.50
N SER A 21 19.21 17.46 -11.87
CA SER A 21 18.59 18.76 -12.14
C SER A 21 17.20 18.82 -11.55
N MET A 22 16.66 19.99 -11.40
CA MET A 22 15.26 20.23 -11.10
C MET A 22 14.79 21.45 -11.89
N HIS A 23 13.53 21.43 -12.33
CA HIS A 23 12.89 22.60 -12.89
C HIS A 23 11.92 23.19 -11.87
N VAL A 24 12.02 24.48 -11.64
CA VAL A 24 11.27 25.20 -10.59
C VAL A 24 10.40 26.26 -11.23
N CYS A 25 9.10 26.18 -11.00
CA CYS A 25 8.11 27.19 -11.38
C CYS A 25 7.45 27.76 -10.12
N VAL A 26 7.47 29.09 -9.95
CA VAL A 26 6.74 29.75 -8.86
C VAL A 26 5.63 30.63 -9.47
N LEU A 27 4.42 30.45 -8.96
CA LEU A 27 3.26 31.26 -9.26
C LEU A 27 2.93 32.17 -8.08
N ASP A 28 2.49 33.38 -8.34
CA ASP A 28 1.85 34.23 -7.34
C ASP A 28 0.38 33.81 -7.08
N ALA A 29 -0.28 34.50 -6.15
CA ALA A 29 -1.68 34.26 -5.82
C ALA A 29 -2.65 34.54 -6.99
N SER A 30 -2.28 35.35 -7.98
CA SER A 30 -3.07 35.60 -9.20
C SER A 30 -2.89 34.46 -10.24
N GLY A 31 -1.78 33.73 -10.16
CA GLY A 31 -1.36 32.67 -11.08
C GLY A 31 -0.37 33.11 -12.14
N CYS A 32 0.18 34.33 -11.99
CA CYS A 32 1.25 34.78 -12.83
C CYS A 32 2.57 34.07 -12.45
N VAL A 33 3.35 33.70 -13.45
CA VAL A 33 4.66 33.10 -13.25
C VAL A 33 5.65 34.21 -12.80
N VAL A 34 6.19 34.05 -11.60
CA VAL A 34 7.18 34.98 -11.01
C VAL A 34 8.59 34.39 -11.01
N LEU A 35 8.72 33.06 -11.19
CA LEU A 35 10.00 32.39 -11.41
C LEU A 35 9.76 31.17 -12.30
N ASP A 36 10.62 30.96 -13.29
CA ASP A 36 10.66 29.77 -14.14
C ASP A 36 12.13 29.47 -14.50
N LYS A 37 12.70 28.47 -13.87
CA LYS A 37 14.16 28.25 -13.97
C LYS A 37 14.57 26.80 -13.75
N GLY A 38 15.47 26.31 -14.61
CA GLY A 38 16.23 25.08 -14.38
C GLY A 38 17.35 25.31 -13.36
N LEU A 39 17.48 24.42 -12.39
CA LEU A 39 18.45 24.49 -11.31
C LEU A 39 19.21 23.15 -11.19
N PRO A 40 20.46 23.13 -10.67
CA PRO A 40 21.09 21.89 -10.24
C PRO A 40 20.33 21.29 -9.05
N CYS A 41 20.33 19.95 -8.96
CA CYS A 41 19.60 19.24 -7.91
C CYS A 41 20.32 19.31 -6.57
N ASN A 42 20.35 20.53 -5.97
CA ASN A 42 20.82 20.77 -4.60
C ASN A 42 19.93 21.80 -3.90
N PHE A 43 19.88 21.73 -2.58
CA PHE A 43 18.96 22.56 -1.80
C PHE A 43 19.39 24.04 -1.74
N ASP A 44 20.68 24.34 -1.77
CA ASP A 44 21.15 25.72 -1.64
C ASP A 44 20.76 26.54 -2.86
N SER A 45 20.84 25.95 -4.07
CA SER A 45 20.36 26.58 -5.29
C SER A 45 18.84 26.81 -5.25
N LEU A 46 18.06 25.87 -4.71
CA LEU A 46 16.62 26.05 -4.52
C LEU A 46 16.33 27.14 -3.49
N LEU A 47 17.03 27.15 -2.35
CA LEU A 47 16.84 28.12 -1.29
C LEU A 47 17.15 29.53 -1.76
N GLN A 48 18.23 29.71 -2.55
CA GLN A 48 18.58 30.98 -3.17
C GLN A 48 17.48 31.44 -4.17
N ALA A 49 16.98 30.54 -5.00
CA ALA A 49 15.91 30.86 -5.96
C ALA A 49 14.59 31.22 -5.26
N LEU A 50 14.30 30.62 -4.11
CA LEU A 50 13.10 30.88 -3.32
C LEU A 50 13.25 32.07 -2.37
N ALA A 51 14.44 32.66 -2.21
CA ALA A 51 14.66 33.76 -1.27
C ALA A 51 13.65 34.90 -1.36
N PRO A 52 13.23 35.39 -2.56
CA PRO A 52 12.25 36.48 -2.68
C PRO A 52 10.83 36.08 -2.23
N PHE A 53 10.53 34.78 -2.13
CA PHE A 53 9.19 34.23 -1.88
C PHE A 53 9.08 33.57 -0.51
N ARG A 54 10.14 33.65 0.31
CA ARG A 54 10.32 32.89 1.55
C ARG A 54 9.24 33.10 2.60
N ASP A 55 8.63 34.27 2.62
CA ASP A 55 7.67 34.63 3.67
C ASP A 55 6.42 33.76 3.65
N ASP A 56 5.97 33.31 2.46
CA ASP A 56 4.80 32.45 2.34
C ASP A 56 4.79 31.72 0.99
N VAL A 57 5.61 30.67 0.86
CA VAL A 57 5.63 29.79 -0.31
C VAL A 57 5.30 28.36 0.06
N GLY A 58 4.34 27.74 -0.66
CA GLY A 58 4.08 26.32 -0.60
C GLY A 58 4.81 25.57 -1.71
N VAL A 59 5.60 24.56 -1.38
CA VAL A 59 6.39 23.75 -2.34
C VAL A 59 5.73 22.42 -2.59
N GLY A 60 5.59 22.03 -3.84
CA GLY A 60 5.07 20.73 -4.25
C GLY A 60 5.98 20.01 -5.22
N VAL A 61 5.98 18.69 -5.11
CA VAL A 61 6.75 17.78 -5.97
C VAL A 61 5.98 16.49 -6.22
N GLU A 62 6.15 15.87 -7.38
CA GLU A 62 5.58 14.55 -7.64
C GLU A 62 6.29 13.47 -6.81
N CYS A 63 5.54 12.46 -6.34
CA CYS A 63 6.07 11.32 -5.57
C CYS A 63 6.88 10.39 -6.49
N MET A 64 8.08 10.84 -6.86
CA MET A 64 9.12 10.08 -7.56
C MET A 64 10.16 9.56 -6.55
N PHE A 65 11.29 9.05 -7.01
CA PHE A 65 12.31 8.46 -6.13
C PHE A 65 13.11 9.48 -5.29
N GLY A 66 13.20 10.74 -5.74
CA GLY A 66 14.14 11.74 -5.18
C GLY A 66 13.59 12.66 -4.10
N TRP A 67 12.32 12.59 -3.71
CA TRP A 67 11.68 13.61 -2.86
C TRP A 67 12.09 13.56 -1.38
N TYR A 68 12.72 12.49 -0.88
CA TYR A 68 13.02 12.31 0.55
C TYR A 68 13.89 13.45 1.11
N TRP A 69 15.03 13.70 0.47
CA TRP A 69 15.96 14.73 0.91
C TRP A 69 15.33 16.14 0.85
N LEU A 70 14.52 16.40 -0.18
CA LEU A 70 13.86 17.68 -0.37
C LEU A 70 12.82 17.94 0.73
N ALA A 71 12.00 16.94 1.08
CA ALA A 71 11.07 17.02 2.19
C ALA A 71 11.77 17.31 3.51
N ASP A 72 12.91 16.63 3.78
CA ASP A 72 13.66 16.82 5.02
C ASP A 72 14.30 18.22 5.10
N ARG A 73 14.84 18.72 3.99
CA ARG A 73 15.40 20.08 3.92
C ARG A 73 14.32 21.15 4.02
N CYS A 74 13.18 20.98 3.35
CA CYS A 74 12.04 21.88 3.50
C CYS A 74 11.57 21.94 4.95
N ALA A 75 11.47 20.79 5.63
CA ALA A 75 11.09 20.75 7.05
C ALA A 75 12.11 21.46 7.95
N GLN A 76 13.43 21.26 7.74
CA GLN A 76 14.49 21.95 8.48
C GLN A 76 14.40 23.48 8.34
N HIS A 77 13.99 23.94 7.17
CA HIS A 77 13.88 25.36 6.86
C HIS A 77 12.45 25.90 7.01
N GLN A 78 11.51 25.12 7.59
CA GLN A 78 10.12 25.51 7.85
C GLN A 78 9.36 25.93 6.57
N ILE A 79 9.72 25.34 5.41
CA ILE A 79 9.02 25.57 4.15
C ILE A 79 7.87 24.55 4.05
N PRO A 80 6.60 25.01 3.89
CA PRO A 80 5.47 24.11 3.60
C PRO A 80 5.74 23.25 2.38
N PHE A 81 5.64 21.93 2.56
CA PHE A 81 6.02 20.96 1.53
C PHE A 81 4.93 19.92 1.32
N ALA A 82 4.59 19.66 0.07
CA ALA A 82 3.58 18.69 -0.34
C ALA A 82 4.15 17.69 -1.35
N VAL A 83 3.81 16.40 -1.17
CA VAL A 83 4.14 15.33 -2.12
C VAL A 83 2.90 14.96 -2.90
N GLY A 84 2.94 15.06 -4.22
CA GLY A 84 1.85 14.75 -5.12
C GLY A 84 1.76 13.27 -5.47
N HIS A 85 0.55 12.74 -5.53
CA HIS A 85 0.31 11.35 -5.91
C HIS A 85 0.37 11.18 -7.42
N ALA A 86 1.46 10.67 -7.98
CA ALA A 86 1.76 10.56 -9.40
C ALA A 86 0.58 10.05 -10.27
N LEU A 87 -0.09 8.96 -9.87
CA LEU A 87 -1.21 8.40 -10.64
C LEU A 87 -2.43 9.31 -10.67
N TYR A 88 -2.71 10.03 -9.57
CA TYR A 88 -3.83 10.99 -9.55
C TYR A 88 -3.47 12.26 -10.31
N MET A 89 -2.25 12.77 -10.21
CA MET A 89 -1.79 13.92 -10.99
C MET A 89 -1.94 13.64 -12.49
N ARG A 90 -1.55 12.45 -12.95
CA ARG A 90 -1.73 12.03 -14.34
C ARG A 90 -3.18 11.99 -14.80
N LEU A 91 -4.13 11.66 -13.90
CA LEU A 91 -5.56 11.64 -14.21
C LEU A 91 -6.16 13.03 -14.31
N ILE A 92 -5.62 13.99 -13.55
CA ILE A 92 -6.12 15.38 -13.52
C ILE A 92 -5.51 16.18 -14.68
N HIS A 93 -4.24 15.94 -15.03
CA HIS A 93 -3.46 16.71 -15.99
C HIS A 93 -2.78 15.83 -17.04
N GLY A 94 -3.57 15.19 -17.90
CA GLY A 94 -3.06 14.52 -19.09
C GLY A 94 -2.73 15.52 -20.21
N ALA A 95 -1.46 15.62 -20.64
CA ALA A 95 -1.07 16.43 -21.79
C ALA A 95 -0.31 15.61 -22.83
N LYS A 96 -0.43 16.02 -24.11
CA LYS A 96 0.30 15.41 -25.24
C LYS A 96 1.81 15.71 -25.18
N ALA A 97 2.18 16.93 -24.77
CA ALA A 97 3.57 17.36 -24.63
C ALA A 97 4.07 17.14 -23.21
N LYS A 98 5.29 16.69 -23.06
CA LYS A 98 5.95 16.50 -21.77
C LYS A 98 7.38 17.06 -21.85
N ASN A 99 7.67 17.99 -20.94
CA ASN A 99 9.02 18.44 -20.63
C ASN A 99 9.03 18.94 -19.18
N ASP A 100 10.22 19.10 -18.61
CA ASP A 100 10.43 19.44 -17.20
C ASP A 100 9.76 20.78 -16.82
N THR A 101 9.80 21.77 -17.71
CA THR A 101 9.13 23.07 -17.53
C THR A 101 7.61 22.90 -17.40
N ILE A 102 6.99 22.19 -18.35
CA ILE A 102 5.54 21.95 -18.34
C ILE A 102 5.13 21.18 -17.08
N ASP A 103 5.92 20.21 -16.62
CA ASP A 103 5.58 19.41 -15.46
C ASP A 103 5.73 20.21 -14.15
N ALA A 104 6.74 21.09 -14.02
CA ALA A 104 6.85 22.04 -12.91
C ALA A 104 5.68 23.04 -12.85
N HIS A 105 5.30 23.61 -14.00
CA HIS A 105 4.13 24.49 -14.11
C HIS A 105 2.84 23.80 -13.69
N LYS A 106 2.59 22.56 -14.14
CA LYS A 106 1.41 21.79 -13.74
C LYS A 106 1.37 21.58 -12.23
N ILE A 107 2.49 21.25 -11.60
CA ILE A 107 2.58 21.07 -10.15
C ILE A 107 2.20 22.38 -9.44
N ALA A 108 2.76 23.51 -9.86
CA ALA A 108 2.47 24.82 -9.29
C ALA A 108 0.98 25.20 -9.45
N HIS A 109 0.40 24.99 -10.64
CA HIS A 109 -1.01 25.24 -10.90
C HIS A 109 -1.94 24.34 -10.09
N LEU A 110 -1.62 23.06 -9.93
CA LEU A 110 -2.40 22.15 -9.10
C LEU A 110 -2.37 22.56 -7.62
N LEU A 111 -1.21 23.00 -7.10
CA LEU A 111 -1.09 23.53 -5.74
C LEU A 111 -1.98 24.77 -5.55
N LYS A 112 -1.81 25.76 -6.41
CA LYS A 112 -2.57 27.03 -6.38
C LYS A 112 -4.08 26.78 -6.49
N GLY A 113 -4.49 25.91 -7.40
CA GLY A 113 -5.89 25.58 -7.64
C GLY A 113 -6.54 24.70 -6.57
N GLY A 114 -5.84 24.30 -5.52
CA GLY A 114 -6.37 23.38 -4.49
C GLY A 114 -6.68 21.98 -5.02
N ASN A 115 -6.14 21.62 -6.19
CA ASN A 115 -6.37 20.35 -6.87
C ASN A 115 -5.16 19.42 -6.84
N PHE A 116 -4.13 19.75 -6.05
CA PHE A 116 -2.93 18.94 -5.93
C PHE A 116 -3.21 17.69 -5.07
N PRO A 117 -3.20 16.48 -5.67
CA PRO A 117 -3.57 15.25 -4.98
C PRO A 117 -2.43 14.77 -4.10
N LEU A 118 -2.63 14.79 -2.79
CA LEU A 118 -1.61 14.43 -1.81
C LEU A 118 -1.28 12.94 -1.80
N ALA A 119 0.01 12.62 -1.87
CA ALA A 119 0.55 11.37 -1.40
C ALA A 119 0.85 11.45 0.10
N TYR A 120 0.94 10.30 0.75
CA TYR A 120 1.34 10.27 2.15
C TYR A 120 2.87 10.33 2.26
N ALA A 121 3.37 11.44 2.79
CA ALA A 121 4.80 11.59 3.09
C ALA A 121 5.13 10.88 4.41
N TYR A 122 5.80 9.74 4.31
CA TYR A 122 6.28 9.03 5.50
C TYR A 122 7.39 9.86 6.19
N PRO A 123 7.40 9.94 7.54
CA PRO A 123 8.41 10.70 8.26
C PRO A 123 9.81 10.12 8.08
N LYS A 124 10.83 10.98 8.25
CA LYS A 124 12.21 10.56 8.36
C LYS A 124 12.37 9.54 9.51
N GLY A 125 13.22 8.54 9.32
CA GLY A 125 13.41 7.45 10.28
C GLY A 125 12.48 6.24 10.05
N MET A 126 11.29 6.46 9.50
CA MET A 126 10.45 5.34 9.04
C MET A 126 10.77 4.87 7.62
N ARG A 127 11.20 5.79 6.75
CA ARG A 127 11.40 5.50 5.32
C ARG A 127 12.46 4.44 5.11
N GLU A 128 13.58 4.56 5.81
CA GLU A 128 14.75 3.70 5.71
C GLU A 128 14.40 2.24 6.08
N THR A 129 13.75 2.03 7.22
CA THR A 129 13.30 0.70 7.65
C THR A 129 12.20 0.15 6.72
N ARG A 130 11.28 1.02 6.27
CA ARG A 130 10.25 0.64 5.30
C ARG A 130 10.85 0.21 3.96
N ASP A 131 11.84 0.92 3.47
CA ASP A 131 12.52 0.60 2.22
C ASP A 131 13.35 -0.69 2.36
N LEU A 132 13.95 -0.96 3.53
CA LEU A 132 14.62 -2.22 3.82
C LEU A 132 13.64 -3.40 3.87
N LEU A 133 12.45 -3.22 4.46
CA LEU A 133 11.38 -4.24 4.43
C LEU A 133 10.93 -4.54 2.99
N ARG A 134 10.84 -3.54 2.14
CA ARG A 134 10.55 -3.68 0.72
C ARG A 134 11.68 -4.37 -0.04
N ARG A 135 12.93 -4.06 0.32
CA ARG A 135 14.11 -4.75 -0.23
C ARG A 135 14.10 -6.23 0.14
N ARG A 136 13.80 -6.55 1.39
CA ARG A 136 13.60 -7.94 1.84
C ARG A 136 12.55 -8.66 1.00
N MET A 137 11.41 -8.03 0.74
CA MET A 137 10.34 -8.63 -0.08
C MET A 137 10.80 -8.84 -1.53
N TYR A 138 11.54 -7.89 -2.10
CA TYR A 138 12.15 -8.04 -3.42
C TYR A 138 13.07 -9.29 -3.49
N LEU A 139 13.94 -9.48 -2.49
CA LEU A 139 14.83 -10.65 -2.43
C LEU A 139 14.04 -11.96 -2.37
N VAL A 140 12.96 -12.01 -1.56
CA VAL A 140 12.08 -13.20 -1.49
C VAL A 140 11.40 -13.49 -2.83
N HIS A 141 10.97 -12.46 -3.56
CA HIS A 141 10.39 -12.64 -4.90
C HIS A 141 11.43 -13.17 -5.89
N LYS A 142 12.65 -12.62 -5.87
CA LYS A 142 13.75 -13.11 -6.73
C LYS A 142 14.10 -14.57 -6.46
N ARG A 143 14.14 -14.97 -5.18
CA ARG A 143 14.30 -16.37 -4.80
C ARG A 143 13.18 -17.25 -5.37
N ALA A 144 11.92 -16.80 -5.25
CA ALA A 144 10.78 -17.55 -5.77
C ALA A 144 10.81 -17.69 -7.30
N GLU A 145 11.25 -16.66 -8.03
CA GLU A 145 11.43 -16.70 -9.48
C GLU A 145 12.45 -17.79 -9.89
N LEU A 146 13.60 -17.89 -9.20
CA LEU A 146 14.61 -18.89 -9.45
C LEU A 146 14.12 -20.32 -9.13
N ILE A 147 13.39 -20.48 -8.02
CA ILE A 147 12.75 -21.75 -7.68
C ILE A 147 11.79 -22.18 -8.78
N THR A 148 10.98 -21.26 -9.28
CA THR A 148 10.05 -21.53 -10.38
C THR A 148 10.81 -21.90 -11.67
N HIS A 149 11.97 -21.28 -11.93
CA HIS A 149 12.79 -21.62 -13.08
C HIS A 149 13.32 -23.06 -12.98
N LEU A 150 13.78 -23.51 -11.81
CA LEU A 150 14.16 -24.92 -11.59
C LEU A 150 12.99 -25.89 -11.84
N GLU A 151 11.77 -25.53 -11.41
CA GLU A 151 10.56 -26.32 -11.69
C GLU A 151 10.24 -26.36 -13.19
N ILE A 152 10.45 -25.25 -13.91
CA ILE A 152 10.29 -25.17 -15.37
C ILE A 152 11.33 -26.05 -16.08
N LEU A 153 12.63 -25.97 -15.70
CA LEU A 153 13.68 -26.83 -16.26
C LEU A 153 13.34 -28.32 -16.08
N ASN A 154 12.87 -28.69 -14.89
CA ASN A 154 12.45 -30.05 -14.60
C ASN A 154 11.28 -30.50 -15.51
N ALA A 155 10.29 -29.65 -15.71
CA ALA A 155 9.14 -29.93 -16.57
C ALA A 155 9.52 -29.99 -18.06
N GLN A 156 10.40 -29.10 -18.52
CA GLN A 156 10.91 -29.10 -19.90
C GLN A 156 11.65 -30.39 -20.27
N ASN A 157 12.31 -31.02 -19.29
CA ASN A 157 13.01 -32.30 -19.47
C ASN A 157 12.11 -33.51 -19.14
N ASN A 158 10.80 -33.32 -18.96
CA ASN A 158 9.82 -34.35 -18.66
C ASN A 158 10.22 -35.23 -17.45
N LEU A 159 10.86 -34.62 -16.43
CA LEU A 159 11.28 -35.30 -15.23
C LEU A 159 10.16 -35.30 -14.16
N PRO A 160 10.13 -36.33 -13.28
CA PRO A 160 9.17 -36.36 -12.18
C PRO A 160 9.30 -35.12 -11.28
N PRO A 161 8.20 -34.63 -10.67
CA PRO A 161 8.26 -33.52 -9.73
C PRO A 161 9.29 -33.75 -8.62
N PHE A 162 9.83 -32.68 -8.06
CA PHE A 162 10.86 -32.78 -7.00
C PHE A 162 10.37 -33.49 -5.72
N GLY A 163 9.06 -33.60 -5.49
CA GLY A 163 8.46 -34.24 -4.33
C GLY A 163 8.65 -33.47 -3.00
N LYS A 164 9.63 -32.57 -2.95
CA LYS A 164 9.95 -31.73 -1.79
C LYS A 164 9.97 -30.26 -2.17
N LYS A 165 9.68 -29.37 -1.20
CA LYS A 165 9.68 -27.92 -1.43
C LYS A 165 11.09 -27.38 -1.56
N LEU A 166 11.44 -26.85 -2.71
CA LEU A 166 12.75 -26.23 -3.01
C LEU A 166 13.04 -24.96 -2.19
N ALA A 167 12.03 -24.38 -1.53
CA ALA A 167 12.20 -23.24 -0.64
C ALA A 167 13.08 -23.55 0.59
N TYR A 168 13.26 -24.82 0.94
CA TYR A 168 14.08 -25.24 2.08
C TYR A 168 15.46 -25.74 1.62
N ALA A 169 16.54 -25.15 2.15
CA ALA A 169 17.92 -25.48 1.78
C ALA A 169 18.24 -26.97 1.98
N ALA A 170 17.78 -27.59 3.10
CA ALA A 170 17.95 -29.00 3.36
C ALA A 170 17.37 -29.89 2.24
N ASN A 171 16.19 -29.53 1.72
CA ASN A 171 15.59 -30.27 0.61
C ASN A 171 16.39 -30.14 -0.69
N ARG A 172 16.94 -28.95 -0.97
CA ARG A 172 17.78 -28.70 -2.16
C ARG A 172 19.07 -29.51 -2.11
N ALA A 173 19.70 -29.55 -0.93
CA ALA A 173 20.93 -30.34 -0.72
C ALA A 173 20.72 -31.85 -0.95
N GLU A 174 19.57 -32.38 -0.47
CA GLU A 174 19.23 -33.82 -0.59
C GLU A 174 18.88 -34.23 -2.03
N LEU A 175 18.26 -33.33 -2.81
CA LEU A 175 17.69 -33.66 -4.13
C LEU A 175 18.72 -33.76 -5.25
N ASN A 176 19.96 -33.33 -5.04
CA ASN A 176 21.03 -33.33 -6.04
C ASN A 176 20.56 -32.86 -7.44
N ILE A 177 19.95 -31.66 -7.45
CA ILE A 177 19.14 -31.17 -8.57
C ILE A 177 19.88 -31.14 -9.93
N PRO A 178 21.15 -30.66 -10.03
CA PRO A 178 21.83 -30.60 -11.33
C PRO A 178 21.97 -31.96 -12.00
N GLN A 179 22.22 -33.00 -11.22
CA GLN A 179 22.43 -34.38 -11.73
C GLN A 179 21.17 -35.06 -12.27
N ARG A 180 20.01 -34.44 -12.11
CA ARG A 180 18.76 -34.90 -12.71
C ARG A 180 18.73 -34.69 -14.23
N PHE A 181 19.53 -33.74 -14.73
CA PHE A 181 19.55 -33.37 -16.14
C PHE A 181 20.70 -34.06 -16.87
N SER A 182 20.46 -34.52 -18.08
CA SER A 182 21.48 -35.19 -18.92
C SER A 182 22.40 -34.19 -19.65
N ASP A 183 21.88 -33.01 -19.98
CA ASP A 183 22.61 -32.00 -20.75
C ASP A 183 23.48 -31.14 -19.81
N PRO A 184 24.79 -31.00 -20.07
CA PRO A 184 25.70 -30.19 -19.24
C PRO A 184 25.32 -28.71 -19.14
N SER A 185 24.71 -28.12 -20.17
CA SER A 185 24.28 -26.72 -20.14
C SER A 185 23.09 -26.51 -19.19
N VAL A 186 22.18 -27.49 -19.17
CA VAL A 186 21.04 -27.50 -18.24
C VAL A 186 21.52 -27.72 -16.80
N GLN A 187 22.50 -28.65 -16.59
CA GLN A 187 23.14 -28.85 -15.28
C GLN A 187 23.79 -27.58 -14.77
N LEU A 188 24.54 -26.87 -15.64
CA LEU A 188 25.15 -25.59 -15.28
C LEU A 188 24.09 -24.52 -14.93
N SER A 189 23.03 -24.41 -15.74
CA SER A 189 21.93 -23.48 -15.48
C SER A 189 21.29 -23.73 -14.10
N ALA A 190 20.98 -24.99 -13.79
CA ALA A 190 20.42 -25.37 -12.49
C ALA A 190 21.42 -25.09 -11.33
N THR A 191 22.71 -25.29 -11.55
CA THR A 191 23.76 -25.00 -10.56
C THR A 191 23.83 -23.50 -10.26
N LEU A 192 23.75 -22.64 -11.29
CA LEU A 192 23.74 -21.20 -11.13
C LEU A 192 22.50 -20.71 -10.37
N ASP A 193 21.32 -21.26 -10.69
CA ASP A 193 20.09 -20.95 -9.95
C ASP A 193 20.20 -21.32 -8.47
N LEU A 194 20.73 -22.51 -8.15
CA LEU A 194 20.91 -22.95 -6.76
C LEU A 194 21.88 -22.03 -6.00
N ALA A 195 23.00 -21.64 -6.62
CA ALA A 195 23.97 -20.73 -5.99
C ALA A 195 23.33 -19.35 -5.72
N LEU A 196 22.52 -18.84 -6.64
CA LEU A 196 21.79 -17.58 -6.44
C LEU A 196 20.70 -17.71 -5.38
N ILE A 197 19.97 -18.82 -5.31
CA ILE A 197 18.96 -19.09 -4.27
C ILE A 197 19.62 -19.12 -2.89
N ASP A 198 20.74 -19.81 -2.73
CA ASP A 198 21.45 -19.91 -1.47
C ASP A 198 21.99 -18.53 -1.03
N LYS A 199 22.53 -17.75 -1.97
CA LYS A 199 22.94 -16.37 -1.67
C LYS A 199 21.77 -15.46 -1.29
N LEU A 200 20.61 -15.61 -1.94
CA LEU A 200 19.40 -14.88 -1.57
C LEU A 200 18.88 -15.29 -0.19
N ASP A 201 18.93 -16.57 0.17
CA ASP A 201 18.58 -17.05 1.52
C ASP A 201 19.46 -16.39 2.60
N GLU A 202 20.77 -16.33 2.36
CA GLU A 202 21.72 -15.65 3.24
C GLU A 202 21.38 -14.15 3.42
N LEU A 203 21.18 -13.43 2.29
CA LEU A 203 20.85 -12.01 2.31
C LEU A 203 19.50 -11.71 2.98
N ILE A 204 18.50 -12.57 2.77
CA ILE A 204 17.20 -12.47 3.44
C ILE A 204 17.38 -12.65 4.95
N ALA A 205 18.14 -13.65 5.39
CA ALA A 205 18.41 -13.90 6.80
C ALA A 205 19.14 -12.73 7.46
N GLN A 206 20.13 -12.12 6.78
CA GLN A 206 20.83 -10.92 7.27
C GLN A 206 19.88 -9.74 7.48
N VAL A 207 19.02 -9.47 6.50
CA VAL A 207 18.04 -8.38 6.59
C VAL A 207 17.02 -8.65 7.70
N GLU A 208 16.52 -9.87 7.82
CA GLU A 208 15.58 -10.26 8.88
C GLU A 208 16.20 -10.16 10.28
N LEU A 209 17.45 -10.55 10.42
CA LEU A 209 18.20 -10.44 11.68
C LEU A 209 18.35 -8.95 12.07
N TYR A 210 18.75 -8.10 11.14
CA TYR A 210 18.84 -6.67 11.37
C TYR A 210 17.49 -6.07 11.78
N LEU A 211 16.42 -6.35 11.03
CA LEU A 211 15.08 -5.81 11.28
C LEU A 211 14.51 -6.24 12.63
N THR A 212 14.83 -7.44 13.10
CA THR A 212 14.27 -7.99 14.35
C THR A 212 15.09 -7.69 15.59
N ARG A 213 16.40 -7.44 15.46
CA ARG A 213 17.32 -7.24 16.58
C ARG A 213 17.88 -5.82 16.67
N THR A 214 18.12 -5.18 15.56
CA THR A 214 18.88 -3.93 15.49
C THR A 214 18.04 -2.72 15.12
N ALA A 215 17.08 -2.87 14.22
CA ALA A 215 16.26 -1.76 13.79
C ALA A 215 15.37 -1.26 14.94
N LYS A 216 15.45 0.06 15.22
CA LYS A 216 14.56 0.69 16.17
C LYS A 216 13.12 0.66 15.63
N VAL A 217 12.22 0.06 16.38
CA VAL A 217 10.80 0.03 16.02
C VAL A 217 10.17 1.40 16.33
N ASP A 218 9.53 1.99 15.33
CA ASP A 218 8.92 3.31 15.42
C ASP A 218 7.78 3.37 16.46
N ASP A 219 6.87 2.39 16.43
CA ASP A 219 5.80 2.23 17.41
C ASP A 219 5.79 0.79 17.97
N VAL A 220 6.45 0.62 19.10
CA VAL A 220 6.61 -0.67 19.79
C VAL A 220 5.26 -1.23 20.25
N GLN A 221 4.34 -0.39 20.69
CA GLN A 221 3.03 -0.84 21.15
C GLN A 221 2.15 -1.34 20.01
N THR A 222 2.11 -0.63 18.89
CA THR A 222 1.42 -1.08 17.68
C THR A 222 2.05 -2.37 17.15
N TYR A 223 3.38 -2.50 17.16
CA TYR A 223 4.07 -3.74 16.81
C TYR A 223 3.60 -4.92 17.66
N HIS A 224 3.58 -4.78 18.99
CA HIS A 224 3.12 -5.86 19.88
C HIS A 224 1.64 -6.19 19.68
N ARG A 225 0.77 -5.20 19.48
CA ARG A 225 -0.64 -5.45 19.17
C ARG A 225 -0.81 -6.25 17.86
N LEU A 226 -0.07 -5.92 16.82
CA LEU A 226 -0.09 -6.68 15.55
C LEU A 226 0.38 -8.13 15.75
N ARG A 227 1.35 -8.35 16.66
CA ARG A 227 1.85 -9.68 17.01
C ARG A 227 0.85 -10.56 17.77
N THR A 228 -0.23 -10.00 18.33
CA THR A 228 -1.31 -10.79 18.95
C THR A 228 -2.19 -11.51 17.92
N ILE A 229 -2.09 -11.14 16.64
CA ILE A 229 -2.86 -11.78 15.56
C ILE A 229 -2.21 -13.12 15.22
N PRO A 230 -2.96 -14.26 15.29
CA PRO A 230 -2.42 -15.56 14.92
C PRO A 230 -1.84 -15.55 13.51
N GLY A 231 -0.62 -16.08 13.36
CA GLY A 231 0.09 -16.10 12.08
C GLY A 231 0.86 -14.82 11.72
N VAL A 232 0.72 -13.74 12.51
CA VAL A 232 1.51 -12.53 12.29
C VAL A 232 2.83 -12.59 13.08
N GLY A 233 3.88 -13.05 12.39
CA GLY A 233 5.24 -13.09 12.91
C GLY A 233 5.94 -11.72 12.96
N PRO A 234 7.21 -11.66 13.45
CA PRO A 234 7.93 -10.39 13.60
C PRO A 234 8.01 -9.57 12.32
N ILE A 235 8.46 -10.16 11.24
CA ILE A 235 8.62 -9.48 9.94
C ILE A 235 7.29 -8.97 9.39
N LEU A 236 6.24 -9.80 9.48
CA LEU A 236 4.93 -9.41 8.97
C LEU A 236 4.30 -8.29 9.78
N ALA A 237 4.50 -8.28 11.12
CA ALA A 237 4.09 -7.17 11.98
C ALA A 237 4.81 -5.87 11.62
N LEU A 238 6.13 -5.93 11.35
CA LEU A 238 6.90 -4.78 10.88
C LEU A 238 6.40 -4.27 9.52
N VAL A 239 6.15 -5.17 8.55
CA VAL A 239 5.59 -4.75 7.25
C VAL A 239 4.24 -4.05 7.43
N LEU A 240 3.34 -4.61 8.23
CA LEU A 240 2.04 -3.98 8.52
C LEU A 240 2.23 -2.61 9.18
N LEU A 241 3.10 -2.49 10.19
CA LEU A 241 3.39 -1.25 10.89
C LEU A 241 3.93 -0.18 9.95
N TYR A 242 5.02 -0.47 9.23
CA TYR A 242 5.72 0.52 8.40
C TYR A 242 4.97 0.87 7.11
N GLU A 243 4.17 -0.02 6.54
CA GLU A 243 3.34 0.29 5.37
C GLU A 243 2.03 1.00 5.73
N MET A 244 1.54 0.83 6.94
CA MET A 244 0.35 1.50 7.43
C MET A 244 0.70 2.84 8.12
N HIS A 245 1.77 2.88 8.93
CA HIS A 245 2.13 3.95 9.87
C HIS A 245 0.97 4.20 10.86
N GLN A 246 0.43 5.40 10.92
CA GLN A 246 -0.67 5.75 11.81
C GLN A 246 -2.02 5.33 11.23
N VAL A 247 -2.78 4.51 11.96
CA VAL A 247 -4.12 4.11 11.54
C VAL A 247 -5.10 5.28 11.51
N ASP A 248 -4.87 6.29 12.34
CA ASP A 248 -5.73 7.46 12.50
C ASP A 248 -5.76 8.36 11.26
N ARG A 249 -4.79 8.24 10.36
CA ARG A 249 -4.83 8.91 9.05
C ARG A 249 -5.97 8.44 8.15
N PHE A 250 -6.61 7.33 8.48
CA PHE A 250 -7.79 6.83 7.81
C PHE A 250 -9.03 7.06 8.66
N GLU A 251 -9.87 8.00 8.29
CA GLU A 251 -11.10 8.35 9.03
C GLU A 251 -12.08 7.16 9.12
N ARG A 252 -12.15 6.38 8.04
CA ARG A 252 -13.08 5.26 7.89
C ARG A 252 -12.34 3.99 7.47
N VAL A 253 -12.80 2.85 7.98
CA VAL A 253 -12.25 1.54 7.61
C VAL A 253 -12.25 1.27 6.10
N GLY A 254 -13.23 1.80 5.36
CA GLY A 254 -13.30 1.70 3.90
C GLY A 254 -12.12 2.36 3.19
N GLN A 255 -11.62 3.49 3.70
CA GLN A 255 -10.43 4.18 3.17
C GLN A 255 -9.18 3.31 3.38
N PHE A 256 -9.03 2.70 4.56
CA PHE A 256 -7.93 1.78 4.85
C PHE A 256 -7.93 0.55 3.93
N LEU A 257 -9.09 -0.09 3.76
CA LEU A 257 -9.25 -1.24 2.87
C LEU A 257 -8.95 -0.89 1.39
N SER A 258 -9.38 0.29 0.96
CA SER A 258 -9.08 0.80 -0.38
C SER A 258 -7.58 1.05 -0.55
N TYR A 259 -6.95 1.69 0.44
CA TYR A 259 -5.50 1.91 0.45
C TYR A 259 -4.72 0.59 0.44
N ALA A 260 -5.16 -0.42 1.18
CA ALA A 260 -4.57 -1.77 1.19
C ALA A 260 -4.95 -2.62 -0.03
N ARG A 261 -5.68 -2.08 -1.02
CA ARG A 261 -6.14 -2.78 -2.24
C ARG A 261 -6.96 -4.05 -1.95
N LEU A 262 -7.72 -4.06 -0.85
CA LEU A 262 -8.53 -5.20 -0.41
C LEU A 262 -10.00 -5.09 -0.80
N VAL A 263 -10.39 -3.99 -1.42
CA VAL A 263 -11.73 -3.78 -2.01
C VAL A 263 -11.60 -3.56 -3.51
N ARG A 264 -12.60 -4.02 -4.25
CA ARG A 264 -12.68 -3.76 -5.69
C ARG A 264 -13.23 -2.36 -5.91
N CYS A 265 -12.54 -1.56 -6.73
CA CYS A 265 -13.10 -0.31 -7.21
C CYS A 265 -14.10 -0.61 -8.33
N ALA A 266 -15.32 -0.08 -8.23
CA ALA A 266 -16.30 -0.10 -9.31
C ALA A 266 -16.07 1.13 -10.21
N HIS A 267 -16.12 0.93 -11.51
CA HIS A 267 -16.34 1.99 -12.49
C HIS A 267 -17.82 1.96 -12.84
N GLU A 268 -18.52 3.02 -12.49
CA GLU A 268 -19.95 3.17 -12.78
C GLU A 268 -20.15 4.40 -13.67
N SER A 269 -20.99 4.27 -14.67
CA SER A 269 -21.44 5.35 -15.54
C SER A 269 -22.93 5.21 -15.76
N ALA A 270 -23.70 6.29 -15.56
CA ALA A 270 -25.16 6.30 -15.65
C ALA A 270 -25.84 5.16 -14.85
N GLY A 271 -25.36 4.90 -13.63
CA GLY A 271 -25.89 3.84 -12.76
C GLY A 271 -25.53 2.40 -13.18
N LYS A 272 -24.79 2.23 -14.28
CA LYS A 272 -24.35 0.89 -14.74
C LYS A 272 -22.86 0.69 -14.44
N ARG A 273 -22.53 -0.52 -13.98
CA ARG A 273 -21.14 -0.92 -13.73
C ARG A 273 -20.44 -1.20 -15.06
N VAL A 274 -19.51 -0.32 -15.44
CA VAL A 274 -18.78 -0.38 -16.73
C VAL A 274 -17.48 -1.16 -16.62
N GLY A 275 -16.96 -1.41 -15.40
CA GLY A 275 -15.70 -2.15 -15.23
C GLY A 275 -15.11 -2.06 -13.82
N ALA A 276 -13.86 -2.47 -13.68
CA ALA A 276 -13.08 -2.34 -12.46
C ALA A 276 -11.83 -1.49 -12.76
N GLY A 277 -11.79 -0.29 -12.21
CA GLY A 277 -10.65 0.63 -12.32
C GLY A 277 -9.71 0.61 -11.10
N GLY A 278 -8.64 1.38 -11.16
CA GLY A 278 -7.82 1.70 -9.99
C GLY A 278 -6.96 0.57 -9.43
N LYS A 279 -6.73 -0.53 -10.16
CA LYS A 279 -5.94 -1.69 -9.70
C LYS A 279 -4.53 -1.34 -9.21
N LYS A 280 -3.92 -0.26 -9.75
CA LYS A 280 -2.59 0.21 -9.38
C LYS A 280 -2.59 1.22 -8.23
N ILE A 281 -3.76 1.79 -7.87
CA ILE A 281 -3.89 2.79 -6.80
C ILE A 281 -3.90 2.07 -5.44
N GLY A 282 -3.21 2.66 -4.45
CA GLY A 282 -3.07 2.10 -3.11
C GLY A 282 -1.79 1.26 -2.92
N ASN A 283 -1.67 0.62 -1.76
CA ASN A 283 -0.45 -0.03 -1.30
C ASN A 283 -0.44 -1.54 -1.60
N ALA A 284 0.41 -1.95 -2.54
CA ALA A 284 0.57 -3.35 -2.94
C ALA A 284 1.22 -4.21 -1.84
N HIS A 285 2.12 -3.61 -1.04
CA HIS A 285 2.81 -4.31 0.05
C HIS A 285 1.86 -4.65 1.19
N LEU A 286 0.92 -3.75 1.53
CA LEU A 286 -0.16 -4.06 2.47
C LEU A 286 -1.07 -5.17 1.95
N ARG A 287 -1.42 -5.14 0.67
CA ARG A 287 -2.21 -6.21 0.07
C ARG A 287 -1.52 -7.56 0.23
N TRP A 288 -0.23 -7.62 -0.08
CA TRP A 288 0.58 -8.82 0.09
C TRP A 288 0.63 -9.25 1.55
N ALA A 289 0.91 -8.32 2.47
CA ALA A 289 1.01 -8.62 3.91
C ALA A 289 -0.29 -9.22 4.47
N PHE A 290 -1.44 -8.69 4.07
CA PHE A 290 -2.73 -9.27 4.49
C PHE A 290 -3.02 -10.62 3.85
N ALA A 291 -2.60 -10.86 2.60
CA ALA A 291 -2.73 -12.17 1.98
C ALA A 291 -1.86 -13.21 2.68
N GLU A 292 -0.61 -12.87 3.00
CA GLU A 292 0.31 -13.73 3.74
C GLU A 292 -0.19 -14.00 5.17
N ALA A 293 -0.65 -12.94 5.87
CA ALA A 293 -1.24 -13.08 7.21
C ALA A 293 -2.42 -14.08 7.21
N VAL A 294 -3.27 -14.05 6.20
CA VAL A 294 -4.40 -14.99 6.07
C VAL A 294 -3.91 -16.43 5.85
N CYS A 295 -2.91 -16.64 5.01
CA CYS A 295 -2.35 -17.97 4.79
C CYS A 295 -1.77 -18.56 6.09
N LEU A 296 -1.07 -17.74 6.87
CA LEU A 296 -0.49 -18.15 8.15
C LEU A 296 -1.56 -18.31 9.23
N PHE A 297 -2.57 -17.46 9.26
CA PHE A 297 -3.72 -17.57 10.17
C PHE A 297 -4.48 -18.89 9.95
N LEU A 298 -4.71 -19.26 8.70
CA LEU A 298 -5.33 -20.55 8.35
C LEU A 298 -4.53 -21.77 8.81
N ARG A 299 -3.19 -21.67 8.91
CA ARG A 299 -2.36 -22.77 9.45
C ARG A 299 -2.56 -22.96 10.96
N GLY A 300 -2.70 -21.85 11.70
CA GLY A 300 -2.79 -21.84 13.16
C GLY A 300 -4.21 -21.94 13.74
N SER A 301 -5.26 -21.67 12.96
CA SER A 301 -6.66 -21.62 13.46
C SER A 301 -7.53 -22.65 12.74
N GLU A 302 -8.02 -23.64 13.50
CA GLU A 302 -9.00 -24.62 12.99
C GLU A 302 -10.32 -23.93 12.58
N ARG A 303 -10.74 -22.97 13.37
CA ARG A 303 -11.93 -22.16 13.13
C ARG A 303 -11.84 -21.39 11.81
N ALA A 304 -10.66 -20.87 11.49
CA ALA A 304 -10.42 -20.20 10.21
C ALA A 304 -10.51 -21.19 9.03
N ARG A 305 -9.96 -22.40 9.18
CA ARG A 305 -10.07 -23.46 8.16
C ARG A 305 -11.52 -23.87 7.92
N HIS A 306 -12.27 -24.09 8.98
CA HIS A 306 -13.71 -24.44 8.88
C HIS A 306 -14.52 -23.33 8.20
N TRP A 307 -14.30 -22.07 8.60
CA TRP A 307 -14.93 -20.93 7.94
C TRP A 307 -14.57 -20.85 6.46
N LYS A 308 -13.30 -21.05 6.09
CA LYS A 308 -12.84 -21.07 4.70
C LYS A 308 -13.59 -22.13 3.89
N GLN A 309 -13.65 -23.40 4.35
CA GLN A 309 -14.33 -24.49 3.68
C GLN A 309 -15.83 -24.17 3.44
N LYS A 310 -16.50 -23.59 4.43
CA LYS A 310 -17.91 -23.17 4.30
C LYS A 310 -18.08 -22.06 3.24
N GLN A 311 -17.16 -21.11 3.16
CA GLN A 311 -17.24 -20.01 2.19
C GLN A 311 -16.82 -20.42 0.77
N GLU A 312 -15.93 -21.40 0.63
CA GLU A 312 -15.49 -21.91 -0.68
C GLU A 312 -16.64 -22.52 -1.49
N LYS A 313 -17.60 -23.15 -0.83
CA LYS A 313 -18.82 -23.66 -1.47
C LYS A 313 -19.63 -22.56 -2.18
N LYS A 314 -19.51 -21.29 -1.73
CA LYS A 314 -20.25 -20.14 -2.28
C LYS A 314 -19.43 -19.29 -3.24
N HIS A 315 -18.13 -19.18 -3.03
CA HIS A 315 -17.32 -18.12 -3.64
C HIS A 315 -16.09 -18.62 -4.41
N GLY A 316 -15.71 -19.86 -4.27
CA GLY A 316 -14.47 -20.43 -4.78
C GLY A 316 -13.22 -20.01 -3.97
N PRO A 317 -12.11 -20.79 -4.05
CA PRO A 317 -10.99 -20.69 -3.12
C PRO A 317 -10.25 -19.34 -3.15
N ALA A 318 -9.92 -18.83 -4.33
CA ALA A 318 -9.17 -17.59 -4.47
C ALA A 318 -9.95 -16.36 -3.96
N LYS A 319 -11.27 -16.33 -4.16
CA LYS A 319 -12.12 -15.23 -3.70
C LYS A 319 -12.29 -15.25 -2.18
N VAL A 320 -12.34 -16.43 -1.57
CA VAL A 320 -12.48 -16.60 -0.12
C VAL A 320 -11.24 -16.06 0.63
N LEU A 321 -10.03 -16.31 0.12
CA LEU A 321 -8.80 -15.72 0.69
C LEU A 321 -8.85 -14.20 0.68
N GLY A 322 -9.32 -13.61 -0.42
CA GLY A 322 -9.50 -12.14 -0.51
C GLY A 322 -10.56 -11.60 0.46
N ILE A 323 -11.66 -12.32 0.68
CA ILE A 323 -12.68 -11.94 1.66
C ILE A 323 -12.10 -12.00 3.08
N LEU A 324 -11.35 -13.05 3.40
CA LEU A 324 -10.73 -13.21 4.72
C LEU A 324 -9.66 -12.14 4.96
N ALA A 325 -8.85 -11.80 3.94
CA ALA A 325 -7.87 -10.72 4.02
C ALA A 325 -8.54 -9.35 4.30
N ALA A 326 -9.64 -9.05 3.61
CA ALA A 326 -10.40 -7.83 3.88
C ALA A 326 -11.05 -7.83 5.28
N ARG A 327 -11.49 -9.00 5.78
CA ARG A 327 -12.01 -9.16 7.13
C ARG A 327 -10.91 -8.94 8.17
N LEU A 328 -9.74 -9.55 7.98
CA LEU A 328 -8.58 -9.37 8.86
C LEU A 328 -8.12 -7.91 8.89
N ALA A 329 -8.07 -7.25 7.75
CA ALA A 329 -7.72 -5.82 7.69
C ALA A 329 -8.74 -4.94 8.45
N ARG A 330 -10.04 -5.25 8.41
CA ARG A 330 -11.03 -4.56 9.26
C ARG A 330 -10.77 -4.78 10.74
N ALA A 331 -10.39 -5.99 11.13
CA ALA A 331 -10.03 -6.29 12.51
C ALA A 331 -8.79 -5.51 12.94
N VAL A 332 -7.72 -5.51 12.11
CA VAL A 332 -6.51 -4.70 12.33
C VAL A 332 -6.83 -3.21 12.49
N TYR A 333 -7.62 -2.64 11.61
CA TYR A 333 -8.05 -1.24 11.73
C TYR A 333 -8.72 -0.96 13.07
N ARG A 334 -9.63 -1.84 13.51
CA ARG A 334 -10.37 -1.66 14.77
C ARG A 334 -9.48 -1.83 15.99
N LEU A 335 -8.65 -2.89 16.03
CA LEU A 335 -7.76 -3.13 17.17
C LEU A 335 -6.76 -1.98 17.38
N LEU A 336 -6.25 -1.41 16.29
CA LEU A 336 -5.32 -0.29 16.37
C LEU A 336 -6.02 1.01 16.80
N ARG A 337 -7.19 1.31 16.25
CA ARG A 337 -8.01 2.48 16.66
C ARG A 337 -8.41 2.42 18.12
N LYS A 338 -8.71 1.22 18.62
CA LYS A 338 -9.11 1.01 20.03
C LYS A 338 -7.92 0.73 20.94
N ARG A 339 -6.71 0.52 20.37
CA ARG A 339 -5.50 0.15 21.12
C ARG A 339 -5.63 -1.15 21.92
N GLU A 340 -6.41 -2.10 21.39
CA GLU A 340 -6.69 -3.42 21.99
C GLU A 340 -5.82 -4.51 21.37
N ALA A 341 -5.71 -5.68 22.00
CA ALA A 341 -5.16 -6.91 21.41
C ALA A 341 -6.18 -7.53 20.44
N PHE A 342 -5.71 -8.49 19.62
CA PHE A 342 -6.60 -9.25 18.75
C PHE A 342 -7.47 -10.19 19.58
N ASP A 343 -8.76 -10.15 19.33
CA ASP A 343 -9.78 -11.02 19.92
C ASP A 343 -10.39 -11.88 18.81
N GLU A 344 -10.14 -13.20 18.86
CA GLU A 344 -10.60 -14.13 17.84
C GLU A 344 -12.12 -14.34 17.91
N ASP A 345 -12.73 -14.31 19.09
CA ASP A 345 -14.18 -14.47 19.23
C ASP A 345 -14.92 -13.30 18.60
N ARG A 346 -14.47 -12.10 18.89
CA ARG A 346 -14.99 -10.88 18.29
C ARG A 346 -14.73 -10.83 16.78
N PHE A 347 -13.62 -11.38 16.33
CA PHE A 347 -13.31 -11.50 14.91
C PHE A 347 -14.35 -12.35 14.17
N TRP A 348 -14.79 -13.47 14.75
CA TRP A 348 -15.73 -14.37 14.12
C TRP A 348 -17.20 -13.98 14.28
N HIS A 349 -17.61 -13.43 15.43
CA HIS A 349 -19.02 -13.12 15.73
C HIS A 349 -19.40 -11.65 15.50
N GLY A 350 -18.44 -10.75 15.31
CA GLY A 350 -18.66 -9.30 15.33
C GLY A 350 -18.70 -8.75 16.76
N PRO A 351 -18.96 -7.44 16.94
CA PRO A 351 -19.18 -6.91 18.27
C PRO A 351 -20.38 -7.64 18.86
N ALA A 352 -20.24 -8.13 20.11
CA ALA A 352 -21.40 -8.62 20.85
C ALA A 352 -22.51 -7.56 20.72
N THR A 353 -23.63 -7.94 20.12
CA THR A 353 -24.82 -7.09 20.18
C THR A 353 -25.07 -6.86 21.65
N ALA A 354 -24.96 -5.61 22.12
CA ALA A 354 -25.47 -5.28 23.44
C ALA A 354 -26.90 -5.86 23.49
N SER A 355 -27.16 -6.75 24.45
CA SER A 355 -28.50 -7.24 24.71
C SER A 355 -29.43 -6.03 24.68
N PRO A 356 -30.53 -6.04 23.95
CA PRO A 356 -31.47 -4.95 24.03
C PRO A 356 -31.86 -4.82 25.49
N ALA A 357 -31.41 -3.73 26.13
CA ALA A 357 -31.94 -3.33 27.42
C ALA A 357 -33.46 -3.33 27.26
N ALA A 358 -34.15 -3.99 28.24
CA ALA A 358 -35.57 -4.23 28.26
C ALA A 358 -36.36 -3.04 27.69
N ALA A 359 -37.13 -3.32 26.64
CA ALA A 359 -38.04 -2.37 26.03
C ALA A 359 -38.98 -1.85 27.12
N GLN A 360 -38.94 -0.54 27.42
CA GLN A 360 -40.00 0.11 28.19
C GLN A 360 -41.30 0.03 27.38
N PRO A 361 -42.43 -0.32 28.00
CA PRO A 361 -43.68 -0.43 27.32
C PRO A 361 -44.29 0.93 26.99
N GLY A 362 -44.63 1.13 25.74
CA GLY A 362 -45.80 1.87 25.33
C GLY A 362 -45.75 3.38 25.19
N LYS A 363 -45.66 3.84 23.97
CA LYS A 363 -46.51 4.95 23.50
C LYS A 363 -47.29 4.47 22.26
N PRO A 364 -48.61 4.79 22.15
CA PRO A 364 -49.49 4.25 21.14
C PRO A 364 -49.16 4.89 19.76
N VAL A 365 -49.12 4.02 18.75
CA VAL A 365 -48.94 4.38 17.35
C VAL A 365 -50.23 5.05 16.85
N ALA A 366 -50.16 6.29 16.41
CA ALA A 366 -51.21 6.99 15.71
C ALA A 366 -51.41 6.37 14.32
N THR A 367 -52.58 5.82 14.06
CA THR A 367 -53.01 5.26 12.77
C THR A 367 -53.18 6.39 11.75
N ARG A 368 -52.44 6.30 10.64
CA ARG A 368 -52.61 7.15 9.45
C ARG A 368 -53.86 6.73 8.67
N PRO A 369 -54.76 7.64 8.23
CA PRO A 369 -55.93 7.28 7.43
C PRO A 369 -55.53 6.85 6.03
N ALA A 370 -56.26 5.86 5.52
CA ALA A 370 -56.11 5.27 4.21
C ALA A 370 -56.35 6.30 3.08
N ARG A 371 -55.40 6.37 2.14
CA ARG A 371 -55.59 7.10 0.86
C ARG A 371 -56.51 6.36 -0.07
N ALA A 372 -57.65 6.99 -0.46
CA ALA A 372 -58.59 6.53 -1.47
C ALA A 372 -57.89 6.33 -2.83
N ARG A 373 -58.14 5.19 -3.47
CA ARG A 373 -57.83 4.89 -4.86
C ARG A 373 -58.70 5.75 -5.78
N GLN A 374 -58.08 6.64 -6.58
CA GLN A 374 -58.74 7.20 -7.76
C GLN A 374 -58.58 6.26 -8.95
N GLN A 375 -59.66 5.88 -9.57
CA GLN A 375 -59.73 5.15 -10.83
C GLN A 375 -59.34 6.07 -12.01
N PRO A 376 -58.69 5.56 -13.07
CA PRO A 376 -58.45 6.35 -14.27
C PRO A 376 -59.71 6.42 -15.16
N ALA A 377 -60.10 7.62 -15.58
CA ALA A 377 -61.09 7.87 -16.60
C ALA A 377 -60.52 7.52 -17.99
N ALA A 378 -61.34 6.87 -18.79
CA ALA A 378 -61.10 6.57 -20.18
C ALA A 378 -61.22 7.82 -21.06
N ARG A 379 -60.22 8.03 -21.92
CA ARG A 379 -60.33 8.44 -23.36
C ARG A 379 -58.96 8.40 -23.99
#